data_2f9073c103e516826afcceb3b9d4f068
#
_entry.id   2f9073c103e516826afcceb3b9d4f068
#
_cell.length_a   1.000
_cell.length_b   1.000
_cell.length_c   1.000
_cell.angle_alpha   90.00
_cell.angle_beta   90.00
_cell.angle_gamma   90.00
#
_symmetry.space_group_name_H-M   'P 1'
#
loop_
_entity.id
_entity.type
_entity.pdbx_description
1 polymer ?
#
loop_
_entity_poly.entity_id
_entity_poly.type
_entity_poly.pdbx_seq_one_letter_code
_entity_poly.pdbx_strand_id
1 'polypeptide(L)'
;MTVFTKVKKVPDVKRALRGEEHVCTVYQRDERGTLLARIRQYKEFATLCMILLLLWLLIASFMAGTFFYRQFHRRPTYYGWCGTSFIQRGRNERMEESVEINPDEYYERISVPRFGSNRPAIFVHDFRENLTAIVDLLSNRCFIKELDRTVVAAPTNLIDFIEKIKKGSYNNPAIVRRTYRITGRIVNRDIENLQSPMITHHCQHRTVFELNEASGSVERERWRRHKREIAESLQFIVLSGQAIEMDEIMME
;
A
#
# COMPACT_ATOMS: atom_id res chain seq x y z
N MET A 1 52.21 19.83 7.49
CA MET A 1 53.01 18.85 6.75
C MET A 1 54.31 19.51 6.35
N THR A 2 55.36 19.26 7.15
CA THR A 2 56.66 19.94 7.04
C THR A 2 57.45 19.35 5.88
N VAL A 3 57.78 20.18 4.89
CA VAL A 3 58.60 19.78 3.76
C VAL A 3 60.06 19.91 4.18
N PHE A 4 60.74 18.79 4.36
CA PHE A 4 62.20 18.79 4.53
C PHE A 4 62.89 19.05 3.20
N THR A 5 63.48 20.22 3.07
CA THR A 5 64.39 20.57 1.99
C THR A 5 65.77 19.99 2.25
N LYS A 6 66.22 19.09 1.39
CA LYS A 6 67.54 18.47 1.41
C LYS A 6 68.59 19.53 1.01
N VAL A 7 69.32 20.01 1.99
CA VAL A 7 70.41 20.93 1.76
C VAL A 7 71.57 20.15 1.16
N LYS A 8 71.98 20.50 -0.10
CA LYS A 8 73.14 19.96 -0.73
C LYS A 8 74.35 20.71 -0.15
N LYS A 9 75.26 20.00 0.54
CA LYS A 9 76.50 20.54 1.05
C LYS A 9 77.30 21.18 -0.04
N VAL A 10 77.62 22.49 0.13
CA VAL A 10 78.58 23.23 -0.67
C VAL A 10 79.98 22.87 -0.17
N PRO A 11 80.95 22.62 -1.08
CA PRO A 11 82.32 22.31 -0.70
C PRO A 11 83.00 23.49 -0.05
N ASP A 12 83.88 23.14 0.93
CA ASP A 12 84.64 23.93 1.84
C ASP A 12 85.30 25.14 1.12
N VAL A 13 84.90 26.38 1.47
CA VAL A 13 85.60 27.58 1.12
C VAL A 13 86.53 27.97 2.25
N LYS A 14 87.66 27.21 2.33
CA LYS A 14 88.88 27.68 3.01
C LYS A 14 89.83 28.25 1.95
N ARG A 15 89.59 29.45 1.44
CA ARG A 15 90.58 30.32 0.85
C ARG A 15 89.90 31.56 0.24
N ALA A 16 89.70 32.56 1.06
CA ALA A 16 89.67 33.95 0.59
C ALA A 16 89.66 34.86 1.81
N LEU A 17 90.79 34.98 2.46
CA LEU A 17 91.09 36.11 3.31
C LEU A 17 91.91 37.10 2.43
N ARG A 18 91.28 38.04 1.79
CA ARG A 18 91.70 39.40 1.44
C ARG A 18 90.82 39.92 0.27
N GLY A 19 90.06 40.93 0.55
CA GLY A 19 89.36 41.69 -0.46
C GLY A 19 87.86 41.58 -0.24
N GLU A 20 87.20 42.74 -0.15
CA GLU A 20 85.72 42.83 -0.09
C GLU A 20 85.10 42.16 -1.35
N GLU A 21 84.70 40.96 -1.24
CA GLU A 21 83.87 40.32 -2.22
C GLU A 21 82.46 40.11 -1.65
N HIS A 22 81.50 40.78 -2.19
CA HIS A 22 80.09 40.53 -1.98
C HIS A 22 79.74 39.13 -2.50
N VAL A 23 79.59 38.17 -1.58
CA VAL A 23 79.14 36.81 -1.95
C VAL A 23 77.65 36.84 -2.13
N CYS A 24 77.15 36.85 -3.33
CA CYS A 24 75.76 36.63 -3.67
C CYS A 24 75.51 35.10 -3.73
N THR A 25 74.84 34.54 -2.75
CA THR A 25 74.38 33.17 -2.84
C THR A 25 73.05 33.13 -3.61
N VAL A 26 73.12 32.59 -4.83
CA VAL A 26 71.92 32.35 -5.64
C VAL A 26 71.25 31.10 -5.14
N TYR A 27 70.07 31.21 -4.49
CA TYR A 27 69.21 30.11 -4.12
C TYR A 27 68.51 29.67 -5.40
N GLN A 28 68.94 28.56 -5.95
CA GLN A 28 68.18 27.90 -7.01
C GLN A 28 67.09 27.08 -6.37
N ARG A 29 65.86 27.60 -6.36
CA ARG A 29 64.66 26.91 -5.91
C ARG A 29 64.39 25.76 -6.88
N ASP A 30 64.47 24.54 -6.39
CA ASP A 30 64.17 23.37 -7.22
C ASP A 30 62.63 23.30 -7.47
N GLU A 31 62.23 24.06 -8.48
CA GLU A 31 60.80 24.13 -8.89
C GLU A 31 60.29 22.83 -9.50
N ARG A 32 61.17 21.93 -9.96
CA ARG A 32 60.81 20.67 -10.57
C ARG A 32 60.25 19.67 -9.52
N GLY A 33 60.84 19.65 -8.32
CA GLY A 33 60.37 18.80 -7.24
C GLY A 33 58.99 19.19 -6.73
N THR A 34 58.72 20.50 -6.67
CA THR A 34 57.38 21.01 -6.24
C THR A 34 56.29 20.79 -7.28
N LEU A 35 56.61 20.89 -8.58
CA LEU A 35 55.70 20.61 -9.69
C LEU A 35 55.34 19.13 -9.74
N LEU A 36 56.29 18.21 -9.62
CA LEU A 36 56.09 16.79 -9.63
C LEU A 36 55.22 16.34 -8.40
N ALA A 37 55.45 16.93 -7.24
CA ALA A 37 54.64 16.66 -6.05
C ALA A 37 53.19 17.15 -6.25
N ARG A 38 52.94 18.31 -6.83
CA ARG A 38 51.61 18.82 -7.16
C ARG A 38 50.91 17.97 -8.20
N ILE A 39 51.60 17.52 -9.27
CA ILE A 39 51.02 16.63 -10.29
C ILE A 39 50.65 15.28 -9.69
N ARG A 40 51.44 14.72 -8.77
CA ARG A 40 51.14 13.46 -8.08
C ARG A 40 49.93 13.61 -7.15
N GLN A 41 49.87 14.70 -6.40
CA GLN A 41 48.73 14.99 -5.52
C GLN A 41 47.44 15.20 -6.33
N TYR A 42 47.51 15.85 -7.49
CA TYR A 42 46.37 16.03 -8.40
C TYR A 42 45.89 14.70 -8.97
N LYS A 43 46.79 13.78 -9.35
CA LYS A 43 46.42 12.45 -9.83
C LYS A 43 45.75 11.64 -8.75
N GLU A 44 46.24 11.65 -7.52
CA GLU A 44 45.60 10.94 -6.40
C GLU A 44 44.24 11.53 -6.07
N PHE A 45 44.07 12.84 -6.12
CA PHE A 45 42.78 13.50 -5.96
C PHE A 45 41.82 13.19 -7.11
N ALA A 46 42.29 13.19 -8.34
CA ALA A 46 41.47 12.85 -9.52
C ALA A 46 41.02 11.38 -9.47
N THR A 47 41.88 10.46 -9.07
CA THR A 47 41.48 9.03 -8.90
C THR A 47 40.46 8.87 -7.79
N LEU A 48 40.60 9.56 -6.67
CA LEU A 48 39.63 9.54 -5.59
C LEU A 48 38.24 10.07 -6.08
N CYS A 49 38.24 11.19 -6.78
CA CYS A 49 37.04 11.76 -7.36
C CYS A 49 36.35 10.80 -8.36
N MET A 50 37.13 10.13 -9.19
CA MET A 50 36.61 9.14 -10.14
C MET A 50 36.00 7.93 -9.41
N ILE A 51 36.62 7.43 -8.35
CA ILE A 51 36.09 6.35 -7.53
C ILE A 51 34.78 6.76 -6.87
N LEU A 52 34.71 7.95 -6.30
CA LEU A 52 33.50 8.49 -5.67
C LEU A 52 32.38 8.67 -6.70
N LEU A 53 32.69 9.14 -7.90
CA LEU A 53 31.73 9.27 -8.99
C LEU A 53 31.18 7.92 -9.43
N LEU A 54 32.02 6.90 -9.59
CA LEU A 54 31.61 5.56 -9.93
C LEU A 54 30.72 4.96 -8.83
N LEU A 55 31.10 5.13 -7.57
CA LEU A 55 30.29 4.67 -6.45
C LEU A 55 28.91 5.34 -6.43
N TRP A 56 28.88 6.65 -6.66
CA TRP A 56 27.62 7.40 -6.76
C TRP A 56 26.73 6.91 -7.91
N LEU A 57 27.31 6.65 -9.09
CA LEU A 57 26.60 6.09 -10.23
C LEU A 57 26.06 4.70 -9.96
N LEU A 58 26.79 3.83 -9.25
CA LEU A 58 26.31 2.51 -8.84
C LEU A 58 25.12 2.61 -7.89
N ILE A 59 25.20 3.50 -6.89
CA ILE A 59 24.09 3.73 -5.96
C ILE A 59 22.86 4.28 -6.70
N ALA A 60 23.07 5.27 -7.57
CA ALA A 60 21.98 5.86 -8.36
C ALA A 60 21.33 4.82 -9.29
N SER A 61 22.14 3.97 -9.95
CA SER A 61 21.66 2.89 -10.79
C SER A 61 20.86 1.85 -9.99
N PHE A 62 21.34 1.48 -8.79
CA PHE A 62 20.62 0.55 -7.91
C PHE A 62 19.28 1.14 -7.45
N MET A 63 19.28 2.42 -7.04
CA MET A 63 18.04 3.11 -6.64
C MET A 63 17.05 3.24 -7.79
N ALA A 64 17.53 3.61 -8.98
CA ALA A 64 16.70 3.66 -10.17
C ALA A 64 16.15 2.27 -10.54
N GLY A 65 17.00 1.24 -10.52
CA GLY A 65 16.61 -0.14 -10.79
C GLY A 65 15.53 -0.64 -9.83
N THR A 66 15.68 -0.40 -8.53
CA THR A 66 14.66 -0.78 -7.53
C THR A 66 13.36 0.00 -7.70
N PHE A 67 13.46 1.30 -8.05
CA PHE A 67 12.28 2.13 -8.34
C PHE A 67 11.52 1.60 -9.56
N PHE A 68 12.20 1.37 -10.68
CA PHE A 68 11.60 0.83 -11.89
C PHE A 68 11.05 -0.58 -11.66
N TYR A 69 11.81 -1.44 -10.96
CA TYR A 69 11.33 -2.79 -10.63
C TYR A 69 10.00 -2.73 -9.86
N ARG A 70 9.90 -1.90 -8.82
CA ARG A 70 8.65 -1.72 -8.07
C ARG A 70 7.53 -1.17 -8.94
N GLN A 71 7.82 -0.24 -9.84
CA GLN A 71 6.81 0.37 -10.71
C GLN A 71 6.29 -0.62 -11.76
N PHE A 72 7.17 -1.43 -12.36
CA PHE A 72 6.77 -2.41 -13.37
C PHE A 72 6.16 -3.69 -12.79
N HIS A 73 6.48 -4.05 -11.54
CA HIS A 73 5.91 -5.24 -10.88
C HIS A 73 4.64 -4.97 -10.07
N ARG A 74 4.24 -3.71 -9.91
CA ARG A 74 2.93 -3.42 -9.33
C ARG A 74 1.85 -3.90 -10.28
N ARG A 75 1.02 -4.81 -9.81
CA ARG A 75 -0.18 -5.21 -10.55
C ARG A 75 -1.13 -4.04 -10.62
N PRO A 76 -1.65 -3.69 -11.79
CA PRO A 76 -2.60 -2.59 -11.89
C PRO A 76 -3.85 -2.89 -11.06
N THR A 77 -4.40 -1.86 -10.43
CA THR A 77 -5.72 -1.95 -9.82
C THR A 77 -6.75 -2.26 -10.91
N TYR A 78 -7.54 -3.30 -10.71
CA TYR A 78 -8.57 -3.70 -11.63
C TYR A 78 -9.86 -2.94 -11.32
N TYR A 79 -10.47 -2.34 -12.35
CA TYR A 79 -11.78 -1.72 -12.27
C TYR A 79 -12.72 -2.49 -13.17
N GLY A 80 -13.82 -2.95 -12.60
CA GLY A 80 -14.80 -3.74 -13.30
C GLY A 80 -16.23 -3.33 -12.96
N TRP A 81 -17.13 -3.86 -13.75
CA TRP A 81 -18.55 -3.75 -13.53
C TRP A 81 -19.17 -5.14 -13.70
N CYS A 82 -20.02 -5.53 -12.78
CA CYS A 82 -20.69 -6.82 -12.76
C CYS A 82 -22.19 -6.63 -12.66
N GLY A 83 -22.95 -7.48 -13.34
CA GLY A 83 -24.39 -7.52 -13.22
C GLY A 83 -24.87 -8.96 -13.12
N THR A 84 -25.81 -9.21 -12.23
CA THR A 84 -26.44 -10.52 -12.09
C THR A 84 -27.94 -10.38 -11.83
N SER A 85 -28.67 -11.42 -12.19
CA SER A 85 -30.10 -11.52 -11.89
C SER A 85 -30.35 -12.72 -10.98
N PHE A 86 -31.15 -12.55 -9.97
CA PHE A 86 -31.50 -13.59 -9.02
C PHE A 86 -32.94 -13.45 -8.55
N ILE A 87 -33.49 -14.53 -7.99
CA ILE A 87 -34.87 -14.52 -7.50
C ILE A 87 -34.87 -14.21 -5.99
N GLN A 88 -35.49 -13.10 -5.61
CA GLN A 88 -35.71 -12.71 -4.22
C GLN A 88 -37.21 -12.58 -3.96
N ARG A 89 -37.71 -13.32 -2.97
CA ARG A 89 -39.15 -13.31 -2.61
C ARG A 89 -40.10 -13.52 -3.79
N GLY A 90 -39.72 -14.38 -4.73
CA GLY A 90 -40.50 -14.68 -5.93
C GLY A 90 -40.46 -13.61 -7.03
N ARG A 91 -39.62 -12.58 -6.89
CA ARG A 91 -39.38 -11.56 -7.91
C ARG A 91 -37.99 -11.71 -8.50
N ASN A 92 -37.88 -11.51 -9.79
CA ASN A 92 -36.58 -11.44 -10.45
C ASN A 92 -35.99 -10.06 -10.21
N GLU A 93 -34.92 -10.00 -9.43
CA GLU A 93 -34.18 -8.79 -9.11
C GLU A 93 -32.90 -8.76 -9.94
N ARG A 94 -32.55 -7.59 -10.46
CA ARG A 94 -31.29 -7.36 -11.17
C ARG A 94 -30.40 -6.47 -10.33
N MET A 95 -29.21 -6.93 -10.07
CA MET A 95 -28.19 -6.21 -9.34
C MET A 95 -27.07 -5.84 -10.31
N GLU A 96 -26.57 -4.64 -10.17
CA GLU A 96 -25.41 -4.11 -10.90
C GLU A 96 -24.47 -3.50 -9.87
N GLU A 97 -23.18 -3.80 -9.97
CA GLU A 97 -22.18 -3.33 -9.02
C GLU A 97 -20.89 -2.93 -9.74
N SER A 98 -20.18 -1.96 -9.18
CA SER A 98 -18.85 -1.60 -9.63
C SER A 98 -17.81 -2.14 -8.65
N VAL A 99 -16.75 -2.73 -9.20
CA VAL A 99 -15.72 -3.44 -8.45
C VAL A 99 -14.37 -2.79 -8.71
N GLU A 100 -13.66 -2.52 -7.64
CA GLU A 100 -12.26 -2.09 -7.63
C GLU A 100 -11.46 -3.13 -6.86
N ILE A 101 -10.47 -3.74 -7.51
CA ILE A 101 -9.66 -4.82 -6.93
C ILE A 101 -8.20 -4.42 -7.01
N ASN A 102 -7.52 -4.42 -5.87
CA ASN A 102 -6.08 -4.21 -5.79
C ASN A 102 -5.39 -5.47 -5.27
N PRO A 103 -4.81 -6.31 -6.15
CA PRO A 103 -4.16 -7.54 -5.75
C PRO A 103 -2.87 -7.33 -4.94
N ASP A 104 -2.18 -6.20 -5.11
CA ASP A 104 -0.93 -5.91 -4.39
C ASP A 104 -1.19 -5.43 -2.96
N GLU A 105 -2.28 -4.69 -2.77
CA GLU A 105 -2.69 -4.21 -1.45
C GLU A 105 -3.67 -5.17 -0.76
N TYR A 106 -4.06 -6.24 -1.45
CA TYR A 106 -4.96 -7.28 -0.95
C TYR A 106 -6.30 -6.73 -0.45
N TYR A 107 -6.89 -5.81 -1.19
CA TYR A 107 -8.23 -5.33 -0.89
C TYR A 107 -9.15 -5.37 -2.13
N GLU A 108 -10.45 -5.38 -1.85
CA GLU A 108 -11.52 -5.22 -2.81
C GLU A 108 -12.51 -4.19 -2.30
N ARG A 109 -12.99 -3.36 -3.22
CA ARG A 109 -14.05 -2.39 -2.96
C ARG A 109 -15.17 -2.61 -3.95
N ILE A 110 -16.35 -2.97 -3.45
CA ILE A 110 -17.53 -3.24 -4.28
C ILE A 110 -18.59 -2.20 -3.93
N SER A 111 -19.02 -1.43 -4.93
CA SER A 111 -20.07 -0.43 -4.74
C SER A 111 -21.37 -0.94 -5.37
N VAL A 112 -22.37 -1.10 -4.54
CA VAL A 112 -23.69 -1.60 -4.90
C VAL A 112 -24.69 -0.45 -4.84
N PRO A 113 -25.28 -0.03 -5.97
CA PRO A 113 -26.32 0.99 -5.99
C PRO A 113 -27.62 0.44 -5.39
N ARG A 114 -28.59 1.32 -5.20
CA ARG A 114 -29.92 0.91 -4.73
C ARG A 114 -30.62 0.08 -5.81
N PHE A 115 -31.14 -1.07 -5.41
CA PHE A 115 -32.00 -1.90 -6.24
C PHE A 115 -33.07 -2.62 -5.40
N GLY A 116 -34.30 -2.73 -5.92
CA GLY A 116 -35.42 -3.33 -5.19
C GLY A 116 -35.62 -2.71 -3.81
N SER A 117 -35.67 -3.55 -2.78
CA SER A 117 -35.76 -3.16 -1.37
C SER A 117 -34.40 -3.05 -0.68
N ASN A 118 -33.30 -3.29 -1.40
CA ASN A 118 -31.96 -3.33 -0.84
C ASN A 118 -31.34 -1.94 -0.71
N ARG A 119 -30.52 -1.75 0.30
CA ARG A 119 -29.85 -0.47 0.58
C ARG A 119 -28.59 -0.33 -0.27
N PRO A 120 -28.30 0.87 -0.79
CA PRO A 120 -27.06 1.12 -1.46
C PRO A 120 -25.91 1.12 -0.44
N ALA A 121 -24.84 0.43 -0.77
CA ALA A 121 -23.70 0.27 0.12
C ALA A 121 -22.37 0.17 -0.64
N ILE A 122 -21.28 0.43 0.07
CA ILE A 122 -19.93 0.10 -0.36
C ILE A 122 -19.42 -0.99 0.57
N PHE A 123 -19.00 -2.11 -0.01
CA PHE A 123 -18.29 -3.18 0.71
C PHE A 123 -16.79 -2.98 0.49
N VAL A 124 -16.03 -3.03 1.57
CA VAL A 124 -14.57 -2.99 1.55
C VAL A 124 -14.07 -4.25 2.23
N HIS A 125 -13.47 -5.13 1.45
CA HIS A 125 -12.88 -6.38 1.94
C HIS A 125 -11.37 -6.19 2.05
N ASP A 126 -10.84 -6.25 3.27
CA ASP A 126 -9.42 -6.23 3.55
C ASP A 126 -8.95 -7.64 3.88
N PHE A 127 -8.22 -8.25 2.95
CA PHE A 127 -7.73 -9.63 3.10
C PHE A 127 -6.47 -9.73 3.97
N ARG A 128 -5.81 -8.62 4.29
CA ARG A 128 -4.67 -8.63 5.22
C ARG A 128 -5.16 -8.72 6.65
N GLU A 129 -6.07 -7.84 6.99
CA GLU A 129 -6.62 -7.75 8.35
C GLU A 129 -7.82 -8.67 8.57
N ASN A 130 -8.25 -9.39 7.52
CA ASN A 130 -9.39 -10.29 7.56
C ASN A 130 -10.70 -9.61 7.99
N LEU A 131 -10.92 -8.39 7.50
CA LEU A 131 -12.06 -7.56 7.85
C LEU A 131 -12.90 -7.19 6.63
N THR A 132 -14.19 -7.04 6.84
CA THR A 132 -15.14 -6.46 5.89
C THR A 132 -15.81 -5.26 6.52
N ALA A 133 -15.80 -4.13 5.82
CA ALA A 133 -16.61 -2.98 6.17
C ALA A 133 -17.79 -2.85 5.19
N ILE A 134 -19.00 -2.64 5.73
CA ILE A 134 -20.21 -2.31 4.98
C ILE A 134 -20.55 -0.85 5.27
N VAL A 135 -20.38 0.00 4.26
CA VAL A 135 -20.65 1.43 4.36
C VAL A 135 -22.05 1.71 3.86
N ASP A 136 -22.99 1.99 4.75
CA ASP A 136 -24.36 2.37 4.41
C ASP A 136 -24.39 3.80 3.88
N LEU A 137 -24.78 3.95 2.63
CA LEU A 137 -24.81 5.27 1.97
C LEU A 137 -26.06 6.10 2.34
N LEU A 138 -27.06 5.48 2.98
CA LEU A 138 -28.28 6.19 3.39
C LEU A 138 -28.22 6.74 4.81
N SER A 139 -27.55 6.05 5.74
CA SER A 139 -27.61 6.41 7.17
C SER A 139 -26.29 6.87 7.76
N ASN A 140 -25.28 7.13 6.93
CA ASN A 140 -23.95 7.56 7.37
C ASN A 140 -23.33 6.64 8.46
N ARG A 141 -23.55 5.34 8.33
CA ARG A 141 -23.07 4.29 9.23
C ARG A 141 -22.06 3.41 8.53
N CYS A 142 -21.17 2.83 9.30
CA CYS A 142 -20.23 1.83 8.84
C CYS A 142 -20.30 0.62 9.76
N PHE A 143 -20.41 -0.57 9.20
CA PHE A 143 -20.50 -1.81 9.93
C PHE A 143 -19.29 -2.66 9.62
N ILE A 144 -18.61 -3.15 10.64
CA ILE A 144 -17.38 -3.94 10.51
C ILE A 144 -17.66 -5.35 10.98
N LYS A 145 -17.32 -6.34 10.15
CA LYS A 145 -17.44 -7.76 10.44
C LYS A 145 -16.15 -8.49 10.04
N GLU A 146 -15.98 -9.69 10.53
CA GLU A 146 -14.93 -10.59 10.05
C GLU A 146 -15.19 -10.99 8.59
N LEU A 147 -14.11 -11.05 7.80
CA LEU A 147 -14.14 -11.45 6.39
C LEU A 147 -14.32 -12.96 6.27
N ASP A 148 -15.40 -13.39 5.66
CA ASP A 148 -15.60 -14.80 5.35
C ASP A 148 -15.00 -15.18 4.00
N ARG A 149 -13.80 -15.74 4.04
CA ARG A 149 -13.07 -16.22 2.86
C ARG A 149 -13.69 -17.43 2.17
N THR A 150 -14.71 -18.04 2.75
CA THR A 150 -15.44 -19.14 2.10
C THR A 150 -16.50 -18.63 1.12
N VAL A 151 -16.91 -17.37 1.29
CA VAL A 151 -17.92 -16.69 0.46
C VAL A 151 -17.28 -15.63 -0.41
N VAL A 152 -16.40 -14.80 0.18
CA VAL A 152 -15.71 -13.72 -0.52
C VAL A 152 -14.46 -14.28 -1.21
N ALA A 153 -14.43 -14.17 -2.53
CA ALA A 153 -13.29 -14.63 -3.31
C ALA A 153 -12.09 -13.70 -3.11
N ALA A 154 -10.88 -14.26 -3.02
CA ALA A 154 -9.67 -13.45 -2.96
C ALA A 154 -9.47 -12.61 -4.25
N PRO A 155 -8.76 -11.45 -4.20
CA PRO A 155 -8.61 -10.51 -5.31
C PRO A 155 -8.26 -11.13 -6.65
N THR A 156 -7.30 -12.07 -6.68
CA THR A 156 -6.92 -12.78 -7.91
C THR A 156 -8.05 -13.67 -8.42
N ASN A 157 -8.73 -14.38 -7.52
CA ASN A 157 -9.82 -15.29 -7.87
C ASN A 157 -11.05 -14.53 -8.38
N LEU A 158 -11.32 -13.35 -7.82
CA LEU A 158 -12.42 -12.50 -8.28
C LEU A 158 -12.14 -11.95 -9.69
N ILE A 159 -10.91 -11.55 -10.00
CA ILE A 159 -10.51 -11.15 -11.35
C ILE A 159 -10.74 -12.30 -12.34
N ASP A 160 -10.26 -13.50 -12.02
CA ASP A 160 -10.45 -14.68 -12.84
C ASP A 160 -11.94 -15.02 -13.03
N PHE A 161 -12.75 -14.84 -12.01
CA PHE A 161 -14.19 -15.04 -12.06
C PHE A 161 -14.86 -14.04 -13.01
N ILE A 162 -14.53 -12.76 -12.92
CA ILE A 162 -15.05 -11.70 -13.80
C ILE A 162 -14.66 -11.99 -15.27
N GLU A 163 -13.44 -12.44 -15.51
CA GLU A 163 -13.01 -12.82 -16.86
C GLU A 163 -13.76 -14.04 -17.41
N LYS A 164 -14.08 -15.02 -16.58
CA LYS A 164 -14.92 -16.18 -16.97
C LYS A 164 -16.33 -15.74 -17.33
N ILE A 165 -16.92 -14.83 -16.56
CA ILE A 165 -18.23 -14.25 -16.88
C ILE A 165 -18.21 -13.57 -18.24
N LYS A 166 -17.20 -12.74 -18.51
CA LYS A 166 -17.04 -12.06 -19.82
C LYS A 166 -16.96 -13.05 -20.98
N LYS A 167 -16.41 -14.23 -20.76
CA LYS A 167 -16.32 -15.32 -21.76
C LYS A 167 -17.60 -16.16 -21.87
N GLY A 168 -18.68 -15.79 -21.14
CA GLY A 168 -19.96 -16.50 -21.16
C GLY A 168 -20.02 -17.77 -20.32
N SER A 169 -18.99 -18.07 -19.52
CA SER A 169 -18.95 -19.21 -18.60
C SER A 169 -19.56 -18.80 -17.25
N TYR A 170 -20.86 -18.60 -17.22
CA TYR A 170 -21.55 -18.18 -15.99
C TYR A 170 -22.42 -19.30 -15.43
N ASN A 171 -22.21 -19.62 -14.16
CA ASN A 171 -23.11 -20.45 -13.37
C ASN A 171 -23.92 -19.54 -12.42
N ASN A 172 -25.17 -19.89 -12.15
CA ASN A 172 -25.99 -19.16 -11.21
C ASN A 172 -25.27 -19.09 -9.84
N PRO A 173 -25.04 -17.88 -9.29
CA PRO A 173 -24.34 -17.77 -8.01
C PRO A 173 -25.19 -18.37 -6.89
N ALA A 174 -24.53 -19.02 -5.95
CA ALA A 174 -25.15 -19.44 -4.72
C ALA A 174 -25.61 -18.21 -3.91
N ILE A 175 -26.73 -18.30 -3.22
CA ILE A 175 -27.21 -17.24 -2.32
C ILE A 175 -26.90 -17.65 -0.88
N VAL A 176 -26.04 -16.87 -0.24
CA VAL A 176 -25.67 -17.04 1.18
C VAL A 176 -26.37 -15.96 1.99
N ARG A 177 -27.18 -16.34 2.98
CA ARG A 177 -27.88 -15.40 3.85
C ARG A 177 -27.31 -15.48 5.25
N ARG A 178 -26.94 -14.33 5.79
CA ARG A 178 -26.41 -14.19 7.15
C ARG A 178 -27.17 -13.12 7.91
N THR A 179 -27.27 -13.32 9.20
CA THR A 179 -27.88 -12.35 10.10
C THR A 179 -26.84 -11.91 11.11
N TYR A 180 -26.69 -10.61 11.25
CA TYR A 180 -25.71 -10.00 12.14
C TYR A 180 -26.40 -9.19 13.23
N ARG A 181 -25.72 -9.10 14.38
CA ARG A 181 -26.11 -8.29 15.52
C ARG A 181 -25.01 -7.28 15.80
N ILE A 182 -25.38 -6.07 16.17
CA ILE A 182 -24.46 -5.06 16.64
C ILE A 182 -23.96 -5.47 18.03
N THR A 183 -22.64 -5.61 18.19
CA THR A 183 -22.00 -5.93 19.48
C THR A 183 -21.46 -4.72 20.18
N GLY A 184 -21.11 -3.68 19.45
CA GLY A 184 -20.57 -2.47 20.02
C GLY A 184 -20.43 -1.34 19.01
N ARG A 185 -20.15 -0.15 19.54
CA ARG A 185 -19.79 1.02 18.75
C ARG A 185 -18.28 1.25 18.84
N ILE A 186 -17.63 1.32 17.68
CA ILE A 186 -16.20 1.61 17.59
C ILE A 186 -16.02 3.13 17.57
N VAL A 187 -15.20 3.63 18.49
CA VAL A 187 -14.88 5.07 18.54
C VAL A 187 -13.84 5.40 17.48
N ASN A 188 -13.89 6.62 16.92
CA ASN A 188 -13.00 7.01 15.80
C ASN A 188 -11.51 6.78 16.06
N ARG A 189 -11.04 6.89 17.29
CA ARG A 189 -9.65 6.56 17.66
C ARG A 189 -9.31 5.06 17.51
N ASP A 190 -10.30 4.21 17.69
CA ASP A 190 -10.11 2.75 17.65
C ASP A 190 -10.22 2.20 16.23
N ILE A 191 -10.71 2.99 15.27
CA ILE A 191 -10.73 2.62 13.85
C ILE A 191 -9.30 2.52 13.30
N GLU A 192 -8.38 3.37 13.77
CA GLU A 192 -6.97 3.30 13.39
C GLU A 192 -6.30 2.03 13.89
N ASN A 193 -6.77 1.46 15.00
CA ASN A 193 -6.27 0.20 15.57
C ASN A 193 -6.64 -1.01 14.70
N LEU A 194 -7.59 -0.89 13.76
CA LEU A 194 -7.95 -1.96 12.82
C LEU A 194 -6.87 -2.22 11.78
N GLN A 195 -5.84 -1.37 11.70
CA GLN A 195 -4.67 -1.50 10.80
C GLN A 195 -5.05 -1.59 9.31
N SER A 196 -6.29 -1.27 8.96
CA SER A 196 -6.81 -1.27 7.60
C SER A 196 -6.98 0.17 7.08
N PRO A 197 -6.06 0.68 6.26
CA PRO A 197 -6.15 2.04 5.72
C PRO A 197 -7.40 2.26 4.87
N MET A 198 -7.82 1.23 4.12
CA MET A 198 -9.00 1.32 3.26
C MET A 198 -10.29 1.39 4.07
N ILE A 199 -10.44 0.55 5.09
CA ILE A 199 -11.60 0.61 5.99
C ILE A 199 -11.62 1.94 6.73
N THR A 200 -10.48 2.37 7.27
CA THR A 200 -10.36 3.67 7.95
C THR A 200 -10.78 4.82 7.03
N HIS A 201 -10.31 4.84 5.79
CA HIS A 201 -10.66 5.88 4.83
C HIS A 201 -12.17 5.96 4.55
N HIS A 202 -12.83 4.82 4.42
CA HIS A 202 -14.26 4.77 4.12
C HIS A 202 -15.17 4.96 5.33
N CYS A 203 -14.71 4.58 6.54
CA CYS A 203 -15.51 4.62 7.77
C CYS A 203 -15.23 5.87 8.64
N GLN A 204 -14.10 6.58 8.42
CA GLN A 204 -13.84 7.85 9.10
C GLN A 204 -15.00 8.83 8.87
N HIS A 205 -15.36 9.61 9.88
CA HIS A 205 -16.49 10.54 9.88
C HIS A 205 -17.89 9.87 9.84
N ARG A 206 -17.96 8.54 10.07
CA ARG A 206 -19.21 7.80 10.19
C ARG A 206 -19.36 7.20 11.58
N THR A 207 -20.59 6.85 11.94
CA THR A 207 -20.79 6.02 13.13
C THR A 207 -20.44 4.58 12.81
N VAL A 208 -19.44 4.04 13.49
CA VAL A 208 -18.92 2.69 13.21
C VAL A 208 -19.44 1.71 14.26
N PHE A 209 -19.92 0.57 13.77
CA PHE A 209 -20.45 -0.52 14.60
C PHE A 209 -19.71 -1.81 14.28
N GLU A 210 -19.45 -2.57 15.31
CA GLU A 210 -18.94 -3.93 15.19
C GLU A 210 -20.12 -4.91 15.11
N LEU A 211 -19.99 -5.87 14.17
CA LEU A 211 -21.00 -6.91 13.94
C LEU A 211 -20.48 -8.28 14.35
N ASN A 212 -21.37 -9.07 14.93
CA ASN A 212 -21.13 -10.48 15.14
C ASN A 212 -22.25 -11.31 14.49
N GLU A 213 -21.90 -12.45 13.89
CA GLU A 213 -22.89 -13.32 13.28
C GLU A 213 -23.80 -13.93 14.35
N ALA A 214 -25.09 -13.84 14.15
CA ALA A 214 -26.07 -14.48 15.02
C ALA A 214 -26.06 -15.99 14.80
N SER A 215 -25.16 -16.68 15.50
CA SER A 215 -24.98 -18.13 15.42
C SER A 215 -25.95 -18.84 16.33
N GLY A 216 -26.90 -19.54 15.74
CA GLY A 216 -27.82 -20.46 16.47
C GLY A 216 -29.25 -20.39 15.96
N SER A 217 -29.86 -21.55 15.82
CA SER A 217 -31.30 -21.68 15.43
C SER A 217 -32.23 -21.02 16.44
N VAL A 218 -31.92 -21.12 17.73
CA VAL A 218 -32.68 -20.54 18.83
C VAL A 218 -32.65 -19.00 18.83
N GLU A 219 -31.51 -18.42 18.52
CA GLU A 219 -31.33 -16.97 18.47
C GLU A 219 -32.03 -16.37 17.26
N ARG A 220 -31.92 -17.02 16.09
CA ARG A 220 -32.67 -16.67 14.88
C ARG A 220 -34.19 -16.77 15.08
N GLU A 221 -34.68 -17.78 15.85
CA GLU A 221 -36.11 -17.93 16.16
C GLU A 221 -36.60 -16.91 17.18
N ARG A 222 -35.79 -16.59 18.20
CA ARG A 222 -36.06 -15.51 19.15
C ARG A 222 -36.19 -14.17 18.41
N TRP A 223 -35.31 -13.92 17.49
CA TRP A 223 -35.31 -12.69 16.68
C TRP A 223 -36.52 -12.64 15.72
N ARG A 224 -36.90 -13.75 15.07
CA ARG A 224 -38.10 -13.80 14.22
C ARG A 224 -39.38 -13.49 15.01
N ARG A 225 -39.43 -13.81 16.28
CA ARG A 225 -40.53 -13.44 17.19
C ARG A 225 -40.47 -11.96 17.53
N HIS A 226 -39.29 -11.44 17.83
CA HIS A 226 -39.08 -10.03 18.19
C HIS A 226 -39.25 -9.09 16.98
N LYS A 227 -38.88 -9.51 15.76
CA LYS A 227 -39.07 -8.76 14.50
C LYS A 227 -40.54 -8.41 14.23
N ARG A 228 -41.51 -9.15 14.81
CA ARG A 228 -42.93 -8.78 14.74
C ARG A 228 -43.28 -7.61 15.63
N GLU A 229 -42.40 -7.26 16.55
CA GLU A 229 -42.67 -6.22 17.55
C GLU A 229 -41.97 -4.88 17.33
N ILE A 230 -41.01 -4.66 16.48
CA ILE A 230 -40.39 -3.31 16.20
C ILE A 230 -38.83 -3.37 15.99
N ALA A 231 -38.30 -4.33 15.36
CA ALA A 231 -36.86 -4.20 15.02
C ALA A 231 -36.67 -3.79 13.54
N GLU A 232 -36.12 -2.62 13.33
CA GLU A 232 -35.67 -2.21 12.00
C GLU A 232 -34.47 -3.08 11.60
N SER A 233 -34.61 -3.89 10.54
CA SER A 233 -33.48 -4.62 9.98
C SER A 233 -32.97 -3.94 8.72
N LEU A 234 -31.67 -3.82 8.60
CA LEU A 234 -31.00 -3.31 7.40
C LEU A 234 -30.55 -4.49 6.56
N GLN A 235 -30.90 -4.48 5.27
CA GLN A 235 -30.50 -5.53 4.34
C GLN A 235 -29.54 -4.98 3.32
N PHE A 236 -28.39 -5.65 3.19
CA PHE A 236 -27.33 -5.36 2.22
C PHE A 236 -27.07 -6.61 1.37
N ILE A 237 -26.75 -6.41 0.11
CA ILE A 237 -26.51 -7.51 -0.83
C ILE A 237 -25.29 -7.16 -1.66
N VAL A 238 -24.43 -8.14 -1.90
CA VAL A 238 -23.22 -8.02 -2.70
C VAL A 238 -22.92 -9.32 -3.44
N LEU A 239 -22.34 -9.24 -4.63
CA LEU A 239 -21.77 -10.40 -5.33
C LEU A 239 -20.26 -10.45 -5.04
N SER A 240 -19.87 -11.36 -4.15
CA SER A 240 -18.47 -11.49 -3.70
C SER A 240 -17.78 -12.70 -4.36
N GLY A 241 -17.73 -12.72 -5.69
CA GLY A 241 -17.22 -13.85 -6.45
C GLY A 241 -18.31 -14.83 -6.86
N GLN A 242 -18.25 -16.09 -6.41
CA GLN A 242 -19.19 -17.13 -6.83
C GLN A 242 -20.53 -17.13 -6.09
N ALA A 243 -20.68 -16.30 -5.07
CA ALA A 243 -21.87 -16.22 -4.23
C ALA A 243 -22.43 -14.80 -4.16
N ILE A 244 -23.76 -14.72 -4.02
CA ILE A 244 -24.45 -13.49 -3.61
C ILE A 244 -24.60 -13.58 -2.09
N GLU A 245 -23.94 -12.67 -1.39
CA GLU A 245 -24.05 -12.53 0.05
C GLU A 245 -25.20 -11.57 0.38
N MET A 246 -26.08 -11.98 1.27
CA MET A 246 -27.19 -11.18 1.77
C MET A 246 -27.05 -11.03 3.28
N ASP A 247 -26.64 -9.85 3.70
CA ASP A 247 -26.44 -9.52 5.10
C ASP A 247 -27.65 -8.79 5.66
N GLU A 248 -28.25 -9.35 6.69
CA GLU A 248 -29.33 -8.72 7.46
C GLU A 248 -28.76 -8.27 8.82
N ILE A 249 -28.71 -6.95 9.05
CA ILE A 249 -28.20 -6.36 10.29
C ILE A 249 -29.39 -5.99 11.18
N MET A 250 -29.40 -6.55 12.38
CA MET A 250 -30.40 -6.24 13.40
C MET A 250 -30.03 -4.96 14.12
N MET A 251 -30.95 -3.98 14.11
CA MET A 251 -30.84 -2.75 14.88
C MET A 251 -31.65 -2.94 16.19
N GLU A 252 -30.93 -2.87 17.31
CA GLU A 252 -31.55 -2.83 18.64
C GLU A 252 -31.97 -1.40 19.01
#